data_feb9e9055d9b4d75c45c0cb54e11a3b1
#
_entry.id   feb9e9055d9b4d75c45c0cb54e11a3b1
#
_cell.length_a   1.000
_cell.length_b   1.000
_cell.length_c   1.000
_cell.angle_alpha   90.00
_cell.angle_beta   90.00
_cell.angle_gamma   90.00
#
_symmetry.space_group_name_H-M   'P 1'
#
loop_
_entity.id
_entity.type
_entity.pdbx_description
1 polymer ?
#
loop_
_entity_poly.entity_id
_entity_poly.type
_entity_poly.pdbx_seq_one_letter_code
_entity_poly.pdbx_strand_id
1 'polypeptide(L)'
;RVRRCTSLRPLRRLAVPKETAAGEHRVGLVPEVVKKLAARGVEVLVEKGAGDGALIPDQAYVEAGGQLVDAGEVWSADAVVTIAPPDPGQIAQMTRGAVLVGFLAPLSSPTTTVAARDAGVTALAMEAIPRISRAQSMDALSSQANVAGYESVILSAKHLGRFFPMLMTAAGTIPPAKVLVLGVGVAGLQALATSRRLGAVTTGYDVRPEVGEQVESLGATFLDLGISAAGEGGYARELTTEERAEQQQALTDAIKGFDVVITTALVPGRPAPRL
;
A
#
# COMPACT_ATOMS: atom_id res chain seq x y z
N ARG A 1 -12.91 -10.18 26.49
CA ARG A 1 -14.39 -10.05 26.31
C ARG A 1 -14.63 -9.10 25.16
N VAL A 2 -15.02 -9.62 23.99
CA VAL A 2 -15.49 -8.81 22.86
C VAL A 2 -16.82 -8.19 23.29
N ARG A 3 -16.84 -6.90 23.56
CA ARG A 3 -18.10 -6.18 23.70
C ARG A 3 -18.83 -6.22 22.36
N ARG A 4 -19.98 -6.84 22.31
CA ARG A 4 -20.88 -6.70 21.15
C ARG A 4 -21.19 -5.21 21.01
N CYS A 5 -20.80 -4.65 19.87
CA CYS A 5 -21.14 -3.28 19.50
C CYS A 5 -22.66 -3.25 19.19
N THR A 6 -23.48 -2.94 20.18
CA THR A 6 -24.95 -3.09 20.13
C THR A 6 -25.68 -1.85 19.64
N SER A 7 -24.97 -0.86 19.03
CA SER A 7 -25.64 0.34 18.50
C SER A 7 -24.84 1.06 17.42
N LEU A 8 -24.44 0.36 16.37
CA LEU A 8 -24.12 1.08 15.13
C LEU A 8 -25.44 1.64 14.59
N ARG A 9 -25.53 2.96 14.41
CA ARG A 9 -26.62 3.58 13.68
C ARG A 9 -26.67 2.97 12.27
N PRO A 10 -27.86 2.78 11.68
CA PRO A 10 -27.93 2.36 10.29
C PRO A 10 -27.18 3.37 9.44
N LEU A 11 -26.20 2.91 8.64
CA LEU A 11 -25.44 3.72 7.71
C LEU A 11 -26.42 4.27 6.65
N ARG A 12 -26.73 5.55 6.69
CA ARG A 12 -27.57 6.25 5.69
C ARG A 12 -26.73 7.10 4.78
N ARG A 13 -25.78 7.88 5.35
CA ARG A 13 -24.92 8.80 4.62
C ARG A 13 -23.47 8.40 4.79
N LEU A 14 -22.79 8.25 3.68
CA LEU A 14 -21.35 8.00 3.64
C LEU A 14 -20.69 9.14 2.86
N ALA A 15 -19.60 9.68 3.37
CA ALA A 15 -18.90 10.79 2.71
C ALA A 15 -17.48 10.45 2.31
N VAL A 16 -17.03 11.09 1.24
CA VAL A 16 -15.69 11.00 0.67
C VAL A 16 -15.13 12.41 0.57
N PRO A 17 -14.26 12.83 1.48
CA PRO A 17 -13.59 14.12 1.40
C PRO A 17 -12.51 14.14 0.32
N LYS A 18 -12.12 15.33 -0.09
CA LYS A 18 -10.91 15.56 -0.88
C LYS A 18 -9.69 15.37 0.01
N GLU A 19 -8.75 14.56 -0.45
CA GLU A 19 -7.47 14.38 0.25
C GLU A 19 -6.63 15.67 0.17
N THR A 20 -6.05 16.06 1.30
CA THR A 20 -5.25 17.29 1.42
C THR A 20 -3.78 17.03 1.75
N ALA A 21 -3.41 15.78 2.01
CA ALA A 21 -2.04 15.40 2.27
C ALA A 21 -1.15 15.64 1.04
N ALA A 22 0.03 16.20 1.24
CA ALA A 22 0.95 16.49 0.15
C ALA A 22 1.34 15.24 -0.61
N GLY A 23 1.13 15.24 -1.94
CA GLY A 23 1.41 14.11 -2.81
C GLY A 23 0.37 12.98 -2.79
N GLU A 24 -0.74 13.13 -2.05
CA GLU A 24 -1.84 12.16 -2.11
C GLU A 24 -2.74 12.49 -3.30
N HIS A 25 -2.81 11.56 -4.25
CA HIS A 25 -3.62 11.68 -5.46
C HIS A 25 -4.79 10.71 -5.50
N ARG A 26 -4.85 9.79 -4.54
CA ARG A 26 -5.93 8.79 -4.45
C ARG A 26 -7.18 9.42 -3.85
N VAL A 27 -8.30 8.74 -4.01
CA VAL A 27 -9.59 9.09 -3.44
C VAL A 27 -10.18 7.89 -2.70
N GLY A 28 -10.90 8.13 -1.61
CA GLY A 28 -11.44 7.08 -0.74
C GLY A 28 -12.36 6.10 -1.45
N LEU A 29 -13.18 6.56 -2.40
CA LEU A 29 -14.07 5.73 -3.22
C LEU A 29 -14.05 6.19 -4.68
N VAL A 30 -14.07 5.22 -5.60
CA VAL A 30 -14.25 5.46 -7.04
C VAL A 30 -15.73 5.36 -7.45
N PRO A 31 -16.16 5.93 -8.60
CA PRO A 31 -17.57 5.95 -9.03
C PRO A 31 -18.24 4.57 -9.06
N GLU A 32 -17.53 3.50 -9.44
CA GLU A 32 -18.09 2.14 -9.46
C GLU A 32 -18.52 1.65 -8.07
N VAL A 33 -17.80 2.07 -7.03
CA VAL A 33 -18.14 1.73 -5.63
C VAL A 33 -19.31 2.60 -5.17
N VAL A 34 -19.32 3.89 -5.52
CA VAL A 34 -20.44 4.81 -5.25
C VAL A 34 -21.72 4.24 -5.82
N LYS A 35 -21.72 3.80 -7.09
CA LYS A 35 -22.89 3.18 -7.74
C LYS A 35 -23.39 1.95 -6.98
N LYS A 36 -22.49 1.10 -6.48
CA LYS A 36 -22.87 -0.09 -5.69
C LYS A 36 -23.49 0.27 -4.34
N LEU A 37 -23.02 1.33 -3.70
CA LEU A 37 -23.54 1.82 -2.43
C LEU A 37 -24.90 2.49 -2.62
N ALA A 38 -25.05 3.36 -3.62
CA ALA A 38 -26.29 4.00 -3.97
C ALA A 38 -27.40 2.97 -4.30
N ALA A 39 -27.06 1.90 -5.04
CA ALA A 39 -27.99 0.80 -5.32
C ALA A 39 -28.45 0.04 -4.05
N ARG A 40 -27.73 0.17 -2.94
CA ARG A 40 -28.07 -0.39 -1.62
C ARG A 40 -28.81 0.61 -0.72
N GLY A 41 -29.15 1.79 -1.24
CA GLY A 41 -29.85 2.84 -0.50
C GLY A 41 -28.96 3.68 0.40
N VAL A 42 -27.64 3.65 0.22
CA VAL A 42 -26.71 4.55 0.90
C VAL A 42 -26.58 5.83 0.10
N GLU A 43 -26.83 6.96 0.73
CA GLU A 43 -26.54 8.29 0.19
C GLU A 43 -25.04 8.54 0.26
N VAL A 44 -24.38 8.74 -0.88
CA VAL A 44 -22.94 8.98 -0.93
C VAL A 44 -22.68 10.45 -1.25
N LEU A 45 -22.08 11.13 -0.28
CA LEU A 45 -21.66 12.52 -0.39
C LEU A 45 -20.19 12.57 -0.85
N VAL A 46 -19.90 13.28 -1.92
CA VAL A 46 -18.54 13.42 -2.45
C VAL A 46 -18.17 14.89 -2.43
N GLU A 47 -17.07 15.23 -1.78
CA GLU A 47 -16.57 16.60 -1.82
C GLU A 47 -16.17 16.99 -3.24
N LYS A 48 -16.57 18.19 -3.68
CA LYS A 48 -16.22 18.72 -5.00
C LYS A 48 -14.71 18.66 -5.23
N GLY A 49 -14.31 18.09 -6.36
CA GLY A 49 -12.92 17.90 -6.72
C GLY A 49 -12.19 16.80 -5.93
N ALA A 50 -12.89 15.94 -5.18
CA ALA A 50 -12.25 14.82 -4.45
C ALA A 50 -11.53 13.84 -5.37
N GLY A 51 -12.04 13.65 -6.60
CA GLY A 51 -11.48 12.76 -7.61
C GLY A 51 -10.38 13.36 -8.49
N ASP A 52 -10.13 14.67 -8.42
CA ASP A 52 -9.22 15.38 -9.35
C ASP A 52 -7.83 14.76 -9.40
N GLY A 53 -7.26 14.44 -8.23
CA GLY A 53 -5.93 13.82 -8.12
C GLY A 53 -5.85 12.44 -8.78
N ALA A 54 -6.96 11.70 -8.81
CA ALA A 54 -7.11 10.41 -9.46
C ALA A 54 -7.62 10.49 -10.90
N LEU A 55 -7.67 11.71 -11.49
CA LEU A 55 -8.20 12.00 -12.83
C LEU A 55 -9.67 11.58 -13.01
N ILE A 56 -10.46 11.61 -11.95
CA ILE A 56 -11.88 11.30 -11.93
C ILE A 56 -12.67 12.61 -11.79
N PRO A 57 -13.41 13.05 -12.83
CA PRO A 57 -14.16 14.28 -12.76
C PRO A 57 -15.41 14.12 -11.86
N ASP A 58 -15.85 15.21 -11.24
CA ASP A 58 -17.05 15.27 -10.40
C ASP A 58 -18.28 14.69 -11.08
N GLN A 59 -18.44 14.92 -12.39
CA GLN A 59 -19.56 14.40 -13.18
C GLN A 59 -19.66 12.87 -13.12
N ALA A 60 -18.54 12.15 -13.06
CA ALA A 60 -18.55 10.69 -12.96
C ALA A 60 -19.16 10.19 -11.64
N TYR A 61 -18.99 10.95 -10.57
CA TYR A 61 -19.63 10.64 -9.28
C TYR A 61 -21.13 10.92 -9.32
N VAL A 62 -21.56 11.99 -9.95
CA VAL A 62 -22.99 12.31 -10.14
C VAL A 62 -23.68 11.22 -10.96
N GLU A 63 -23.08 10.79 -12.05
CA GLU A 63 -23.60 9.70 -12.90
C GLU A 63 -23.66 8.34 -12.16
N ALA A 64 -22.79 8.15 -11.17
CA ALA A 64 -22.79 6.98 -10.30
C ALA A 64 -23.85 7.06 -9.17
N GLY A 65 -24.58 8.18 -9.05
CA GLY A 65 -25.59 8.40 -8.00
C GLY A 65 -25.03 9.02 -6.72
N GLY A 66 -23.82 9.58 -6.76
CA GLY A 66 -23.26 10.39 -5.69
C GLY A 66 -23.78 11.83 -5.72
N GLN A 67 -23.74 12.50 -4.57
CA GLN A 67 -24.09 13.92 -4.42
C GLN A 67 -22.84 14.73 -4.15
N LEU A 68 -22.60 15.78 -4.95
CA LEU A 68 -21.49 16.69 -4.72
C LEU A 68 -21.84 17.68 -3.61
N VAL A 69 -20.92 17.81 -2.66
CA VAL A 69 -21.07 18.70 -1.49
C VAL A 69 -19.81 19.55 -1.29
N ASP A 70 -19.94 20.58 -0.47
CA ASP A 70 -18.79 21.40 -0.08
C ASP A 70 -17.99 20.77 1.08
N ALA A 71 -16.73 21.15 1.25
CA ALA A 71 -15.77 20.55 2.18
C ALA A 71 -16.26 20.36 3.63
N GLY A 72 -17.04 21.33 4.15
CA GLY A 72 -17.57 21.26 5.53
C GLY A 72 -18.66 20.20 5.72
N GLU A 73 -19.40 19.85 4.68
CA GLU A 73 -20.56 18.97 4.78
C GLU A 73 -20.18 17.50 4.93
N VAL A 74 -19.04 17.08 4.35
CA VAL A 74 -18.58 15.68 4.35
C VAL A 74 -18.38 15.13 5.76
N TRP A 75 -17.96 15.97 6.71
CA TRP A 75 -17.66 15.53 8.07
C TRP A 75 -18.90 15.28 8.93
N SER A 76 -20.08 15.70 8.47
CA SER A 76 -21.36 15.48 9.17
C SER A 76 -22.04 14.13 8.86
N ALA A 77 -21.47 13.31 7.98
CA ALA A 77 -22.01 12.01 7.56
C ALA A 77 -21.94 10.95 8.67
N ASP A 78 -22.72 9.86 8.51
CA ASP A 78 -22.68 8.71 9.43
C ASP A 78 -21.37 7.95 9.32
N ALA A 79 -20.76 7.95 8.13
CA ALA A 79 -19.41 7.42 7.90
C ALA A 79 -18.61 8.31 6.95
N VAL A 80 -17.31 8.39 7.18
CA VAL A 80 -16.35 9.10 6.33
C VAL A 80 -15.25 8.14 5.91
N VAL A 81 -14.95 8.11 4.61
CA VAL A 81 -13.89 7.27 4.03
C VAL A 81 -12.76 8.15 3.51
N THR A 82 -11.58 8.00 4.08
CA THR A 82 -10.36 8.75 3.71
C THR A 82 -9.25 7.82 3.27
N ILE A 83 -8.26 8.36 2.57
CA ILE A 83 -7.00 7.66 2.31
C ILE A 83 -6.02 7.97 3.45
N ALA A 84 -5.63 9.23 3.61
CA ALA A 84 -4.72 9.67 4.67
C ALA A 84 -5.47 9.88 6.01
N PRO A 85 -4.77 9.85 7.15
CA PRO A 85 -5.36 10.21 8.44
C PRO A 85 -5.84 11.66 8.39
N PRO A 86 -7.14 11.96 8.69
CA PRO A 86 -7.62 13.33 8.80
C PRO A 86 -6.94 14.07 9.96
N ASP A 87 -6.89 15.38 9.87
CA ASP A 87 -6.41 16.18 11.00
C ASP A 87 -7.43 16.19 12.17
N PRO A 88 -6.98 16.48 13.42
CA PRO A 88 -7.86 16.49 14.57
C PRO A 88 -9.05 17.45 14.46
N GLY A 89 -8.90 18.57 13.72
CA GLY A 89 -9.98 19.53 13.51
C GLY A 89 -11.08 18.99 12.61
N GLN A 90 -10.72 18.20 11.59
CA GLN A 90 -11.67 17.49 10.73
C GLN A 90 -12.42 16.41 11.52
N ILE A 91 -11.71 15.62 12.32
CA ILE A 91 -12.32 14.59 13.18
C ILE A 91 -13.28 15.20 14.19
N ALA A 92 -12.95 16.37 14.76
CA ALA A 92 -13.81 17.06 15.73
C ALA A 92 -15.14 17.56 15.13
N GLN A 93 -15.25 17.69 13.80
CA GLN A 93 -16.49 18.03 13.10
C GLN A 93 -17.41 16.81 12.90
N MET A 94 -16.90 15.60 13.10
CA MET A 94 -17.69 14.39 12.91
C MET A 94 -18.75 14.24 14.00
N THR A 95 -19.90 13.71 13.61
CA THR A 95 -20.98 13.42 14.56
C THR A 95 -20.56 12.31 15.52
N ARG A 96 -20.82 12.48 16.82
CA ARG A 96 -20.58 11.43 17.82
C ARG A 96 -21.26 10.13 17.42
N GLY A 97 -20.51 9.03 17.42
CA GLY A 97 -20.96 7.71 16.97
C GLY A 97 -20.83 7.47 15.48
N ALA A 98 -20.33 8.44 14.70
CA ALA A 98 -19.97 8.24 13.32
C ALA A 98 -18.79 7.28 13.16
N VAL A 99 -18.56 6.79 11.94
CA VAL A 99 -17.48 5.85 11.60
C VAL A 99 -16.47 6.54 10.70
N LEU A 100 -15.18 6.44 11.02
CA LEU A 100 -14.08 6.86 10.18
C LEU A 100 -13.36 5.63 9.65
N VAL A 101 -13.20 5.53 8.33
CA VAL A 101 -12.51 4.41 7.66
C VAL A 101 -11.37 4.96 6.82
N GLY A 102 -10.17 4.42 6.95
CA GLY A 102 -9.01 4.85 6.16
C GLY A 102 -7.70 4.25 6.65
N PHE A 103 -6.59 4.67 6.08
CA PHE A 103 -5.27 4.40 6.64
C PHE A 103 -5.01 5.42 7.76
N LEU A 104 -5.25 5.04 8.99
CA LEU A 104 -5.27 5.95 10.14
C LEU A 104 -3.97 5.96 10.94
N ALA A 105 -3.00 5.14 10.54
CA ALA A 105 -1.66 5.04 11.13
C ALA A 105 -1.65 4.91 12.68
N PRO A 106 -2.44 4.03 13.32
CA PRO A 106 -2.62 4.00 14.76
C PRO A 106 -1.32 3.73 15.54
N LEU A 107 -0.34 3.07 14.91
CA LEU A 107 0.96 2.77 15.53
C LEU A 107 1.97 3.91 15.41
N SER A 108 1.85 4.76 14.39
CA SER A 108 2.80 5.84 14.11
C SER A 108 2.22 7.25 14.30
N SER A 109 0.89 7.40 14.31
CA SER A 109 0.19 8.66 14.53
C SER A 109 -0.88 8.51 15.62
N PRO A 110 -0.51 8.49 16.91
CA PRO A 110 -1.46 8.37 18.02
C PRO A 110 -2.42 9.55 18.13
N THR A 111 -2.10 10.70 17.54
CA THR A 111 -2.94 11.91 17.54
C THR A 111 -4.31 11.68 16.90
N THR A 112 -4.36 10.99 15.76
CA THR A 112 -5.60 10.62 15.07
C THR A 112 -6.47 9.72 15.94
N THR A 113 -5.86 8.73 16.62
CA THR A 113 -6.56 7.81 17.53
C THR A 113 -7.14 8.56 18.73
N VAL A 114 -6.37 9.49 19.30
CA VAL A 114 -6.82 10.34 20.43
C VAL A 114 -7.99 11.23 19.98
N ALA A 115 -7.88 11.90 18.85
CA ALA A 115 -8.93 12.76 18.31
C ALA A 115 -10.24 11.97 18.06
N ALA A 116 -10.16 10.79 17.46
CA ALA A 116 -11.33 9.93 17.23
C ALA A 116 -11.98 9.48 18.55
N ARG A 117 -11.19 9.11 19.57
CA ARG A 117 -11.68 8.77 20.91
C ARG A 117 -12.43 9.95 21.53
N ASP A 118 -11.85 11.14 21.50
CA ASP A 118 -12.38 12.34 22.16
C ASP A 118 -13.65 12.84 21.46
N ALA A 119 -13.71 12.74 20.13
CA ALA A 119 -14.91 13.00 19.34
C ALA A 119 -16.00 11.89 19.51
N GLY A 120 -15.65 10.73 20.07
CA GLY A 120 -16.56 9.59 20.19
C GLY A 120 -16.85 8.93 18.83
N VAL A 121 -15.88 8.96 17.91
CA VAL A 121 -15.94 8.37 16.58
C VAL A 121 -15.39 6.95 16.62
N THR A 122 -16.02 6.03 15.89
CA THR A 122 -15.49 4.66 15.70
C THR A 122 -14.51 4.66 14.53
N ALA A 123 -13.22 4.49 14.81
CA ALA A 123 -12.17 4.46 13.82
C ALA A 123 -11.85 3.03 13.35
N LEU A 124 -11.88 2.78 12.05
CA LEU A 124 -11.55 1.53 11.39
C LEU A 124 -10.29 1.74 10.52
N ALA A 125 -9.13 1.39 11.07
CA ALA A 125 -7.87 1.49 10.37
C ALA A 125 -7.71 0.31 9.40
N MET A 126 -7.62 0.59 8.10
CA MET A 126 -7.50 -0.43 7.04
C MET A 126 -6.23 -1.26 7.19
N GLU A 127 -5.14 -0.67 7.65
CA GLU A 127 -3.87 -1.35 7.92
C GLU A 127 -3.90 -2.26 9.15
N ALA A 128 -4.90 -2.12 10.02
CA ALA A 128 -5.09 -2.98 11.19
C ALA A 128 -5.99 -4.19 10.92
N ILE A 129 -6.50 -4.34 9.71
CA ILE A 129 -7.29 -5.52 9.31
C ILE A 129 -6.39 -6.76 9.37
N PRO A 130 -6.78 -7.82 10.09
CA PRO A 130 -5.96 -9.01 10.23
C PRO A 130 -5.78 -9.73 8.89
N ARG A 131 -4.57 -10.23 8.61
CA ARG A 131 -4.25 -10.98 7.39
C ARG A 131 -4.69 -12.44 7.51
N ILE A 132 -5.99 -12.65 7.39
CA ILE A 132 -6.63 -13.97 7.36
C ILE A 132 -7.43 -14.14 6.07
N SER A 133 -7.64 -15.37 5.62
CA SER A 133 -8.31 -15.67 4.34
C SER A 133 -9.66 -14.97 4.19
N ARG A 134 -10.45 -14.88 5.26
CA ARG A 134 -11.76 -14.21 5.26
C ARG A 134 -11.68 -12.70 5.06
N ALA A 135 -10.56 -12.07 5.42
CA ALA A 135 -10.36 -10.62 5.31
C ALA A 135 -9.55 -10.23 4.05
N GLN A 136 -9.15 -11.18 3.22
CA GLN A 136 -8.28 -10.97 2.06
C GLN A 136 -8.85 -9.95 1.08
N SER A 137 -10.18 -9.91 0.89
CA SER A 137 -10.84 -8.91 0.03
C SER A 137 -10.79 -7.47 0.59
N MET A 138 -10.40 -7.30 1.85
CA MET A 138 -10.24 -6.01 2.53
C MET A 138 -8.76 -5.66 2.76
N ASP A 139 -7.81 -6.45 2.26
CA ASP A 139 -6.37 -6.22 2.42
C ASP A 139 -5.89 -5.11 1.48
N ALA A 140 -6.14 -3.87 1.89
CA ALA A 140 -5.72 -2.69 1.16
C ALA A 140 -4.20 -2.50 1.16
N LEU A 141 -3.48 -3.00 2.19
CA LEU A 141 -2.02 -2.94 2.23
C LEU A 141 -1.40 -3.77 1.11
N SER A 142 -1.86 -5.01 0.91
CA SER A 142 -1.36 -5.85 -0.19
C SER A 142 -1.69 -5.26 -1.56
N SER A 143 -2.88 -4.68 -1.74
CA SER A 143 -3.25 -3.99 -2.97
C SER A 143 -2.30 -2.82 -3.27
N GLN A 144 -2.00 -1.99 -2.28
CA GLN A 144 -1.08 -0.86 -2.43
C GLN A 144 0.38 -1.31 -2.58
N ALA A 145 0.78 -2.39 -1.93
CA ALA A 145 2.10 -2.99 -2.11
C ALA A 145 2.33 -3.48 -3.54
N ASN A 146 1.32 -4.04 -4.20
CA ASN A 146 1.39 -4.40 -5.63
C ASN A 146 1.65 -3.16 -6.51
N VAL A 147 0.92 -2.06 -6.27
CA VAL A 147 1.13 -0.81 -7.00
C VAL A 147 2.54 -0.28 -6.78
N ALA A 148 3.01 -0.27 -5.53
CA ALA A 148 4.36 0.18 -5.20
C ALA A 148 5.45 -0.67 -5.88
N GLY A 149 5.28 -2.00 -5.90
CA GLY A 149 6.19 -2.91 -6.58
C GLY A 149 6.23 -2.69 -8.10
N TYR A 150 5.07 -2.47 -8.72
CA TYR A 150 4.97 -2.12 -10.14
C TYR A 150 5.67 -0.79 -10.45
N GLU A 151 5.32 0.27 -9.71
CA GLU A 151 5.83 1.62 -9.95
C GLU A 151 7.35 1.71 -9.73
N SER A 152 7.88 1.00 -8.74
CA SER A 152 9.33 0.95 -8.50
C SER A 152 10.12 0.47 -9.72
N VAL A 153 9.56 -0.46 -10.50
CA VAL A 153 10.17 -0.97 -11.73
C VAL A 153 10.07 0.04 -12.87
N ILE A 154 8.91 0.69 -13.01
CA ILE A 154 8.72 1.72 -14.04
C ILE A 154 9.67 2.90 -13.82
N LEU A 155 9.79 3.35 -12.56
CA LEU A 155 10.77 4.39 -12.19
C LEU A 155 12.20 3.93 -12.46
N SER A 156 12.55 2.70 -12.12
CA SER A 156 13.86 2.13 -12.40
C SER A 156 14.16 2.10 -13.90
N ALA A 157 13.19 1.64 -14.70
CA ALA A 157 13.35 1.60 -16.17
C ALA A 157 13.51 3.00 -16.77
N LYS A 158 12.81 4.00 -16.23
CA LYS A 158 12.90 5.40 -16.67
C LYS A 158 14.28 6.01 -16.37
N HIS A 159 14.87 5.67 -15.22
CA HIS A 159 16.13 6.27 -14.78
C HIS A 159 17.37 5.47 -15.16
N LEU A 160 17.24 4.20 -15.52
CA LEU A 160 18.34 3.37 -15.97
C LEU A 160 18.81 3.81 -17.37
N GLY A 161 20.08 4.10 -17.53
CA GLY A 161 20.67 4.52 -18.82
C GLY A 161 20.84 3.39 -19.85
N ARG A 162 20.13 2.26 -19.71
CA ARG A 162 20.15 1.10 -20.61
C ARG A 162 18.79 0.39 -20.65
N PHE A 163 18.61 -0.54 -21.59
CA PHE A 163 17.38 -1.31 -21.73
C PHE A 163 17.25 -2.40 -20.67
N PHE A 164 16.02 -2.66 -20.20
CA PHE A 164 15.72 -3.85 -19.42
C PHE A 164 15.86 -5.13 -20.24
N PRO A 165 15.25 -5.25 -21.44
CA PRO A 165 15.40 -6.45 -22.27
C PRO A 165 16.74 -6.52 -22.98
N MET A 166 17.09 -7.71 -23.41
CA MET A 166 18.13 -7.87 -24.43
C MET A 166 17.68 -7.18 -25.72
N LEU A 167 18.58 -6.42 -26.35
CA LEU A 167 18.34 -5.78 -27.62
C LEU A 167 19.41 -6.20 -28.63
N MET A 168 18.98 -6.66 -29.80
CA MET A 168 19.85 -6.98 -30.93
C MET A 168 19.72 -5.88 -31.97
N THR A 169 20.84 -5.30 -32.37
CA THR A 169 20.93 -4.27 -33.42
C THR A 169 21.97 -4.67 -34.48
N ALA A 170 22.00 -3.98 -35.61
CA ALA A 170 23.06 -4.16 -36.60
C ALA A 170 24.46 -3.87 -36.04
N ALA A 171 24.55 -3.06 -34.98
CA ALA A 171 25.80 -2.71 -34.30
C ALA A 171 26.23 -3.70 -33.22
N GLY A 172 25.40 -4.70 -32.90
CA GLY A 172 25.69 -5.72 -31.90
C GLY A 172 24.54 -5.99 -30.93
N THR A 173 24.83 -6.78 -29.89
CA THR A 173 23.86 -7.21 -28.86
C THR A 173 24.11 -6.45 -27.58
N ILE A 174 23.05 -5.86 -27.03
CA ILE A 174 23.00 -5.27 -25.68
C ILE A 174 22.41 -6.32 -24.74
N PRO A 175 23.15 -6.79 -23.71
CA PRO A 175 22.61 -7.77 -22.76
C PRO A 175 21.49 -7.15 -21.91
N PRO A 176 20.56 -7.98 -21.37
CA PRO A 176 19.49 -7.49 -20.51
C PRO A 176 20.04 -6.92 -19.21
N ALA A 177 19.30 -5.98 -18.62
CA ALA A 177 19.62 -5.46 -17.30
C ALA A 177 19.44 -6.53 -16.22
N LYS A 178 20.28 -6.48 -15.20
CA LYS A 178 20.20 -7.33 -14.01
C LYS A 178 19.56 -6.54 -12.87
N VAL A 179 18.43 -7.04 -12.37
CA VAL A 179 17.65 -6.40 -11.31
C VAL A 179 17.69 -7.27 -10.06
N LEU A 180 18.12 -6.67 -8.94
CA LEU A 180 18.06 -7.27 -7.62
C LEU A 180 16.91 -6.64 -6.83
N VAL A 181 16.07 -7.48 -6.22
CA VAL A 181 15.00 -7.04 -5.33
C VAL A 181 15.29 -7.53 -3.91
N LEU A 182 15.44 -6.58 -2.97
CA LEU A 182 15.69 -6.85 -1.55
C LEU A 182 14.37 -6.75 -0.77
N GLY A 183 13.94 -7.86 -0.19
CA GLY A 183 12.64 -8.03 0.42
C GLY A 183 11.62 -8.57 -0.60
N VAL A 184 11.25 -9.85 -0.45
CA VAL A 184 10.36 -10.55 -1.40
C VAL A 184 9.00 -10.79 -0.75
N GLY A 185 8.39 -9.71 -0.26
CA GLY A 185 6.97 -9.64 0.08
C GLY A 185 6.12 -9.35 -1.15
N VAL A 186 4.87 -8.91 -0.95
CA VAL A 186 3.94 -8.60 -2.06
C VAL A 186 4.53 -7.60 -3.05
N ALA A 187 5.13 -6.50 -2.57
CA ALA A 187 5.76 -5.50 -3.42
C ALA A 187 6.97 -6.07 -4.18
N GLY A 188 7.83 -6.84 -3.48
CA GLY A 188 9.02 -7.42 -4.09
C GLY A 188 8.70 -8.47 -5.15
N LEU A 189 7.74 -9.37 -4.89
CA LEU A 189 7.27 -10.33 -5.90
C LEU A 189 6.69 -9.63 -7.13
N GLN A 190 5.92 -8.55 -6.92
CA GLN A 190 5.40 -7.75 -8.03
C GLN A 190 6.53 -7.06 -8.80
N ALA A 191 7.55 -6.52 -8.11
CA ALA A 191 8.72 -5.92 -8.76
C ALA A 191 9.49 -6.95 -9.59
N LEU A 192 9.73 -8.16 -9.06
CA LEU A 192 10.36 -9.26 -9.81
C LEU A 192 9.55 -9.62 -11.07
N ALA A 193 8.23 -9.84 -10.92
CA ALA A 193 7.36 -10.18 -12.02
C ALA A 193 7.32 -9.09 -13.10
N THR A 194 7.26 -7.83 -12.71
CA THR A 194 7.23 -6.68 -13.63
C THR A 194 8.57 -6.53 -14.35
N SER A 195 9.69 -6.56 -13.62
CA SER A 195 11.04 -6.48 -14.20
C SER A 195 11.29 -7.59 -15.23
N ARG A 196 10.86 -8.82 -14.91
CA ARG A 196 10.96 -9.95 -15.83
C ARG A 196 10.10 -9.76 -17.08
N ARG A 197 8.87 -9.24 -16.94
CA ARG A 197 8.01 -8.93 -18.12
C ARG A 197 8.61 -7.88 -19.02
N LEU A 198 9.38 -6.93 -18.46
CA LEU A 198 10.17 -5.97 -19.21
C LEU A 198 11.46 -6.57 -19.81
N GLY A 199 11.76 -7.84 -19.54
CA GLY A 199 12.86 -8.58 -20.13
C GLY A 199 14.18 -8.53 -19.37
N ALA A 200 14.18 -8.05 -18.13
CA ALA A 200 15.35 -8.09 -17.25
C ALA A 200 15.65 -9.51 -16.72
N VAL A 201 16.91 -9.75 -16.37
CA VAL A 201 17.31 -10.88 -15.52
C VAL A 201 17.09 -10.49 -14.07
N THR A 202 16.24 -11.24 -13.37
CA THR A 202 15.74 -10.87 -12.04
C THR A 202 16.27 -11.80 -10.96
N THR A 203 16.67 -11.20 -9.84
CA THR A 203 17.14 -11.90 -8.64
C THR A 203 16.42 -11.32 -7.43
N GLY A 204 15.89 -12.16 -6.55
CA GLY A 204 15.25 -11.76 -5.31
C GLY A 204 16.07 -12.21 -4.10
N TYR A 205 16.12 -11.40 -3.06
CA TYR A 205 16.69 -11.71 -1.75
C TYR A 205 15.69 -11.45 -0.63
N ASP A 206 15.57 -12.37 0.29
CA ASP A 206 14.84 -12.21 1.55
C ASP A 206 15.54 -13.02 2.64
N VAL A 207 15.41 -12.55 3.87
CA VAL A 207 15.95 -13.28 5.04
C VAL A 207 15.12 -14.50 5.44
N ARG A 208 13.95 -14.66 4.80
CA ARG A 208 13.04 -15.79 4.96
C ARG A 208 13.24 -16.77 3.82
N PRO A 209 13.85 -17.94 4.04
CA PRO A 209 14.15 -18.90 2.97
C PRO A 209 12.90 -19.49 2.32
N GLU A 210 11.79 -19.56 3.05
CA GLU A 210 10.51 -20.10 2.56
C GLU A 210 9.90 -19.32 1.39
N VAL A 211 10.33 -18.09 1.14
CA VAL A 211 9.87 -17.31 -0.02
C VAL A 211 10.62 -17.64 -1.31
N GLY A 212 11.70 -18.42 -1.23
CA GLY A 212 12.51 -18.80 -2.38
C GLY A 212 11.70 -19.47 -3.48
N GLU A 213 10.83 -20.44 -3.15
CA GLU A 213 9.95 -21.09 -4.11
C GLU A 213 9.03 -20.10 -4.85
N GLN A 214 8.57 -19.05 -4.17
CA GLN A 214 7.74 -18.01 -4.81
C GLN A 214 8.55 -17.20 -5.83
N VAL A 215 9.81 -16.87 -5.50
CA VAL A 215 10.74 -16.19 -6.43
C VAL A 215 10.99 -17.04 -7.66
N GLU A 216 11.30 -18.31 -7.49
CA GLU A 216 11.58 -19.24 -8.56
C GLU A 216 10.35 -19.50 -9.43
N SER A 217 9.15 -19.57 -8.84
CA SER A 217 7.89 -19.69 -9.58
C SER A 217 7.64 -18.54 -10.56
N LEU A 218 8.16 -17.35 -10.26
CA LEU A 218 8.15 -16.21 -11.16
C LEU A 218 9.26 -16.30 -12.24
N GLY A 219 10.12 -17.34 -12.15
CA GLY A 219 11.30 -17.54 -13.00
C GLY A 219 12.42 -16.54 -12.72
N ALA A 220 12.49 -16.01 -11.52
CA ALA A 220 13.60 -15.25 -10.97
C ALA A 220 14.56 -16.19 -10.22
N THR A 221 15.78 -15.75 -9.97
CA THR A 221 16.75 -16.48 -9.13
C THR A 221 16.60 -16.03 -7.68
N PHE A 222 16.58 -16.96 -6.73
CA PHE A 222 16.68 -16.62 -5.31
C PHE A 222 18.15 -16.50 -4.92
N LEU A 223 18.54 -15.37 -4.33
CA LEU A 223 19.88 -15.14 -3.80
C LEU A 223 19.95 -15.66 -2.37
N ASP A 224 20.65 -16.75 -2.17
CA ASP A 224 20.93 -17.28 -0.84
C ASP A 224 22.29 -16.75 -0.35
N LEU A 225 22.27 -16.01 0.76
CA LEU A 225 23.48 -15.50 1.42
C LEU A 225 23.85 -16.31 2.68
N GLY A 226 23.17 -17.43 2.93
CA GLY A 226 23.40 -18.27 4.11
C GLY A 226 22.87 -17.69 5.43
N ILE A 227 22.16 -16.56 5.39
CA ILE A 227 21.63 -15.86 6.56
C ILE A 227 20.12 -15.98 6.56
N SER A 228 19.57 -16.61 7.61
CA SER A 228 18.13 -16.86 7.75
C SER A 228 17.57 -16.18 9.00
N ALA A 229 16.47 -15.47 8.83
CA ALA A 229 15.71 -14.86 9.91
C ALA A 229 14.23 -15.24 9.82
N ALA A 230 13.92 -16.52 9.67
CA ALA A 230 12.55 -17.00 9.72
C ALA A 230 11.89 -16.64 11.05
N GLY A 231 10.68 -16.07 11.00
CA GLY A 231 9.89 -15.64 12.14
C GLY A 231 8.45 -16.10 12.06
N GLU A 232 7.66 -15.84 13.09
CA GLU A 232 6.24 -16.20 13.12
C GLU A 232 5.38 -15.26 12.29
N GLY A 233 4.25 -15.76 11.77
CA GLY A 233 3.24 -14.96 11.07
C GLY A 233 3.67 -14.41 9.70
N GLY A 234 4.72 -14.97 9.08
CA GLY A 234 5.19 -14.57 7.74
C GLY A 234 6.06 -13.30 7.75
N TYR A 235 6.51 -12.84 8.92
CA TYR A 235 7.48 -11.77 9.07
C TYR A 235 8.84 -12.32 9.51
N ALA A 236 9.91 -11.63 9.12
CA ALA A 236 11.25 -11.94 9.60
C ALA A 236 11.42 -11.57 11.09
N ARG A 237 12.18 -12.39 11.84
CA ARG A 237 12.69 -11.99 13.16
C ARG A 237 13.78 -10.91 13.02
N GLU A 238 14.11 -10.27 14.10
CA GLU A 238 15.31 -9.41 14.12
C GLU A 238 16.59 -10.26 14.03
N LEU A 239 17.50 -9.81 13.18
CA LEU A 239 18.87 -10.34 13.10
C LEU A 239 19.68 -9.87 14.31
N THR A 240 20.62 -10.68 14.77
CA THR A 240 21.64 -10.26 15.74
C THR A 240 22.57 -9.21 15.12
N THR A 241 23.40 -8.58 15.93
CA THR A 241 24.38 -7.59 15.45
C THR A 241 25.39 -8.23 14.49
N GLU A 242 25.82 -9.44 14.80
CA GLU A 242 26.77 -10.22 14.01
C GLU A 242 26.12 -10.64 12.68
N GLU A 243 24.91 -11.19 12.69
CA GLU A 243 24.15 -11.56 11.50
C GLU A 243 23.90 -10.34 10.58
N ARG A 244 23.65 -9.15 11.16
CA ARG A 244 23.49 -7.91 10.38
C ARG A 244 24.79 -7.50 9.70
N ALA A 245 25.91 -7.58 10.40
CA ALA A 245 27.22 -7.23 9.82
C ALA A 245 27.58 -8.17 8.67
N GLU A 246 27.35 -9.46 8.84
CA GLU A 246 27.57 -10.48 7.81
C GLU A 246 26.64 -10.26 6.60
N GLN A 247 25.35 -10.01 6.85
CA GLN A 247 24.38 -9.67 5.79
C GLN A 247 24.81 -8.42 5.02
N GLN A 248 25.19 -7.37 5.72
CA GLN A 248 25.61 -6.11 5.11
C GLN A 248 26.82 -6.32 4.19
N GLN A 249 27.79 -7.08 4.63
CA GLN A 249 28.98 -7.38 3.81
C GLN A 249 28.61 -8.21 2.59
N ALA A 250 27.85 -9.28 2.77
CA ALA A 250 27.43 -10.16 1.67
C ALA A 250 26.56 -9.42 0.64
N LEU A 251 25.62 -8.55 1.08
CA LEU A 251 24.82 -7.70 0.19
C LEU A 251 25.69 -6.67 -0.53
N THR A 252 26.63 -6.03 0.16
CA THR A 252 27.56 -5.06 -0.44
C THR A 252 28.35 -5.68 -1.60
N ASP A 253 28.75 -6.93 -1.46
CA ASP A 253 29.47 -7.65 -2.51
C ASP A 253 28.54 -8.10 -3.64
N ALA A 254 27.34 -8.59 -3.31
CA ALA A 254 26.37 -9.04 -4.31
C ALA A 254 25.86 -7.89 -5.20
N ILE A 255 25.57 -6.72 -4.63
CA ILE A 255 25.01 -5.54 -5.33
C ILE A 255 25.89 -5.12 -6.52
N LYS A 256 27.20 -5.29 -6.44
CA LYS A 256 28.14 -4.92 -7.52
C LYS A 256 27.84 -5.61 -8.86
N GLY A 257 27.12 -6.73 -8.81
CA GLY A 257 26.75 -7.50 -10.01
C GLY A 257 25.46 -7.07 -10.69
N PHE A 258 24.75 -6.04 -10.19
CA PHE A 258 23.43 -5.64 -10.65
C PHE A 258 23.40 -4.21 -11.20
N ASP A 259 22.51 -3.98 -12.15
CA ASP A 259 22.30 -2.65 -12.78
C ASP A 259 21.24 -1.84 -12.00
N VAL A 260 20.29 -2.54 -11.34
CA VAL A 260 19.18 -1.96 -10.57
C VAL A 260 19.02 -2.72 -9.25
N VAL A 261 18.84 -1.99 -8.17
CA VAL A 261 18.45 -2.53 -6.87
C VAL A 261 17.15 -1.89 -6.41
N ILE A 262 16.15 -2.70 -6.12
CA ILE A 262 14.85 -2.27 -5.59
C ILE A 262 14.73 -2.81 -4.16
N THR A 263 14.48 -1.92 -3.20
CA THR A 263 14.32 -2.31 -1.80
C THR A 263 12.85 -2.19 -1.39
N THR A 264 12.27 -3.27 -0.88
CA THR A 264 10.88 -3.32 -0.42
C THR A 264 10.75 -3.89 1.00
N ALA A 265 11.87 -4.04 1.72
CA ALA A 265 11.88 -4.53 3.09
C ALA A 265 11.23 -3.52 4.02
N LEU A 266 10.08 -3.86 4.58
CA LEU A 266 9.32 -3.03 5.52
C LEU A 266 8.80 -3.89 6.67
N VAL A 267 8.94 -3.39 7.90
CA VAL A 267 8.32 -3.97 9.10
C VAL A 267 7.25 -3.01 9.60
N PRO A 268 5.96 -3.43 9.65
CA PRO A 268 4.88 -2.55 10.12
C PRO A 268 5.15 -1.98 11.51
N GLY A 269 4.93 -0.65 11.69
CA GLY A 269 5.11 0.05 12.96
C GLY A 269 6.56 0.28 13.39
N ARG A 270 7.54 -0.02 12.54
CA ARG A 270 8.97 0.25 12.80
C ARG A 270 9.61 0.99 11.62
N PRO A 271 10.70 1.71 11.83
CA PRO A 271 11.49 2.26 10.73
C PRO A 271 11.96 1.15 9.79
N ALA A 272 11.98 1.44 8.49
CA ALA A 272 12.51 0.52 7.50
C ALA A 272 13.98 0.19 7.81
N PRO A 273 14.42 -1.08 7.66
CA PRO A 273 15.81 -1.43 7.86
C PRO A 273 16.66 -0.69 6.82
N ARG A 274 17.83 -0.23 7.26
CA ARG A 274 18.89 0.20 6.35
C ARG A 274 19.68 -1.03 5.92
N LEU A 275 19.66 -1.30 4.62
CA LEU A 275 20.32 -2.44 3.99
C LEU A 275 21.65 -2.00 3.38
#